data_2f2800ecdec7d1a4a4e6e763959b9cba
#
_entry.id   2f2800ecdec7d1a4a4e6e763959b9cba
#
_cell.length_a   1.000
_cell.length_b   1.000
_cell.length_c   1.000
_cell.angle_alpha   90.00
_cell.angle_beta   90.00
_cell.angle_gamma   90.00
#
_symmetry.space_group_name_H-M   'P 1'
#
loop_
_entity.id
_entity.type
_entity.pdbx_description
1 polymer ?
#
loop_
_entity_poly.entity_id
_entity_poly.type
_entity_poly.pdbx_seq_one_letter_code
_entity_poly.pdbx_strand_id
1 'polypeptide(L)'
;MELSIVILNYNTSAFLELCLYSVLKATKNIEAEIIVADNNSIDSSLEMLASVYAGRVKVMANDENYGFSKGNNLAVAEAQGTYLCILNPDTLVGEKVFEECLAFARRPELVEGKATINLGFIGTQLIDGTGAYLPESKRHIPTPKVARQKMLGNKKNYYYHEVDQNQRGKVDVLVGAFMFCDKKVYDDCGGFDERYFMYGEDIDLSYTALQKGYENYYLGDQKVIHFKGESTVKDKVYLQRFYGAMGLFYDKYFKQSPLEKKAVDLLIQGLIAFPKSTKNSDRNEVTEIVLVTDDPTYRLDKITCWSLEQLKGKEAIGVQIWWDLKSLELTAIMKYMSENTKYRYRFIAQKRDFCIGSDSNRSRGEVKHLQ
;
A
#
# COMPACT_ATOMS: atom_id res chain seq x y z
N MET A 1 18.55 -0.79 17.01
CA MET A 1 17.64 -1.10 15.88
C MET A 1 17.52 0.12 15.00
N GLU A 2 17.76 -0.02 13.69
CA GLU A 2 17.71 1.11 12.78
C GLU A 2 16.30 1.35 12.25
N LEU A 3 15.59 0.29 11.85
CA LEU A 3 14.27 0.37 11.22
C LEU A 3 13.28 -0.57 11.91
N SER A 4 12.09 -0.04 12.23
CA SER A 4 10.92 -0.84 12.59
C SER A 4 9.90 -0.82 11.46
N ILE A 5 9.47 -1.99 10.99
CA ILE A 5 8.41 -2.13 10.00
C ILE A 5 7.17 -2.67 10.71
N VAL A 6 6.12 -1.86 10.71
CA VAL A 6 4.84 -2.18 11.36
C VAL A 6 3.84 -2.57 10.29
N ILE A 7 3.27 -3.76 10.43
CA ILE A 7 2.27 -4.32 9.52
C ILE A 7 1.03 -4.68 10.32
N LEU A 8 -0.08 -3.99 10.05
CA LEU A 8 -1.37 -4.30 10.67
C LEU A 8 -2.14 -5.28 9.77
N ASN A 9 -2.42 -6.47 10.30
CA ASN A 9 -3.12 -7.52 9.58
C ASN A 9 -4.57 -7.68 10.05
N TYR A 10 -5.48 -7.97 9.12
CA TYR A 10 -6.84 -8.42 9.40
C TYR A 10 -7.37 -9.29 8.26
N ASN A 11 -7.40 -10.62 8.46
CA ASN A 11 -7.95 -11.60 7.52
C ASN A 11 -7.34 -11.55 6.12
N THR A 12 -5.99 -11.46 6.01
CA THR A 12 -5.27 -11.42 4.72
C THR A 12 -4.06 -12.37 4.69
N SER A 13 -4.17 -13.56 5.27
CA SER A 13 -3.07 -14.52 5.49
C SER A 13 -2.15 -14.69 4.27
N ALA A 14 -2.69 -15.03 3.09
CA ALA A 14 -1.89 -15.30 1.90
C ALA A 14 -1.14 -14.05 1.40
N PHE A 15 -1.76 -12.86 1.47
CA PHE A 15 -1.12 -11.60 1.09
C PHE A 15 -0.05 -11.20 2.11
N LEU A 16 -0.35 -11.35 3.41
CA LEU A 16 0.60 -11.12 4.49
C LEU A 16 1.84 -12.01 4.33
N GLU A 17 1.68 -13.30 3.96
CA GLU A 17 2.81 -14.20 3.75
C GLU A 17 3.75 -13.68 2.66
N LEU A 18 3.23 -13.24 1.51
CA LEU A 18 4.04 -12.68 0.45
C LEU A 18 4.62 -11.29 0.81
N CYS A 19 3.87 -10.47 1.53
CA CYS A 19 4.35 -9.20 2.05
C CYS A 19 5.58 -9.42 2.94
N LEU A 20 5.49 -10.29 3.92
CA LEU A 20 6.59 -10.63 4.83
C LEU A 20 7.80 -11.22 4.09
N TYR A 21 7.57 -12.06 3.08
CA TYR A 21 8.63 -12.56 2.23
C TYR A 21 9.39 -11.42 1.55
N SER A 22 8.67 -10.46 0.96
CA SER A 22 9.28 -9.31 0.29
C SER A 22 10.03 -8.38 1.26
N VAL A 23 9.44 -8.13 2.43
CA VAL A 23 10.03 -7.30 3.50
C VAL A 23 11.33 -7.93 4.01
N LEU A 24 11.36 -9.23 4.27
CA LEU A 24 12.56 -9.93 4.74
C LEU A 24 13.68 -9.96 3.69
N LYS A 25 13.35 -9.99 2.39
CA LYS A 25 14.35 -9.81 1.32
C LYS A 25 14.90 -8.37 1.33
N ALA A 26 14.02 -7.38 1.46
CA ALA A 26 14.39 -5.97 1.41
C ALA A 26 15.13 -5.47 2.67
N THR A 27 15.04 -6.21 3.79
CA THR A 27 15.73 -5.86 5.05
C THR A 27 16.98 -6.70 5.32
N LYS A 28 17.41 -7.55 4.39
CA LYS A 28 18.52 -8.50 4.60
C LYS A 28 19.81 -7.82 5.11
N ASN A 29 20.07 -6.59 4.67
CA ASN A 29 21.28 -5.83 5.01
C ASN A 29 21.00 -4.66 5.96
N ILE A 30 19.84 -4.61 6.59
CA ILE A 30 19.40 -3.53 7.48
C ILE A 30 19.17 -4.12 8.87
N GLU A 31 19.61 -3.45 9.91
CA GLU A 31 19.27 -3.78 11.29
C GLU A 31 17.80 -3.43 11.55
N ALA A 32 16.90 -4.34 11.16
CA ALA A 32 15.47 -4.10 11.18
C ALA A 32 14.71 -5.11 12.05
N GLU A 33 13.61 -4.65 12.62
CA GLU A 33 12.56 -5.50 13.21
C GLU A 33 11.29 -5.39 12.38
N ILE A 34 10.52 -6.47 12.37
CA ILE A 34 9.22 -6.53 11.73
C ILE A 34 8.19 -6.85 12.80
N ILE A 35 7.22 -5.97 12.98
CA ILE A 35 6.13 -6.11 13.96
C ILE A 35 4.84 -6.32 13.18
N VAL A 36 4.22 -7.47 13.36
CA VAL A 36 2.90 -7.78 12.81
C VAL A 36 1.87 -7.68 13.92
N ALA A 37 1.00 -6.66 13.85
CA ALA A 37 -0.16 -6.56 14.71
C ALA A 37 -1.36 -7.23 14.01
N ASP A 38 -1.86 -8.30 14.59
CA ASP A 38 -3.04 -9.00 14.07
C ASP A 38 -4.29 -8.51 14.78
N ASN A 39 -5.21 -7.93 14.05
CA ASN A 39 -6.45 -7.34 14.57
C ASN A 39 -7.56 -8.38 14.77
N ASN A 40 -7.23 -9.49 15.46
CA ASN A 40 -8.16 -10.59 15.75
C ASN A 40 -8.66 -11.26 14.45
N SER A 41 -7.72 -11.70 13.60
CA SER A 41 -8.04 -12.43 12.38
C SER A 41 -8.63 -13.81 12.70
N ILE A 42 -9.59 -14.22 11.87
CA ILE A 42 -10.25 -15.55 11.95
C ILE A 42 -9.78 -16.50 10.85
N ASP A 43 -8.90 -16.02 9.95
CA ASP A 43 -8.26 -16.85 8.93
C ASP A 43 -6.98 -17.51 9.48
N SER A 44 -6.17 -18.13 8.62
CA SER A 44 -4.93 -18.79 8.98
C SER A 44 -3.75 -17.84 9.29
N SER A 45 -3.97 -16.52 9.46
CA SER A 45 -2.89 -15.55 9.65
C SER A 45 -1.98 -15.88 10.83
N LEU A 46 -2.54 -16.12 12.02
CA LEU A 46 -1.75 -16.41 13.22
C LEU A 46 -1.03 -17.78 13.12
N GLU A 47 -1.68 -18.78 12.53
CA GLU A 47 -1.06 -20.10 12.27
C GLU A 47 0.11 -19.98 11.29
N MET A 48 -0.07 -19.23 10.19
CA MET A 48 0.99 -18.97 9.23
C MET A 48 2.16 -18.23 9.88
N LEU A 49 1.91 -17.19 10.68
CA LEU A 49 2.96 -16.47 11.41
C LEU A 49 3.74 -17.37 12.34
N ALA A 50 3.06 -18.24 13.11
CA ALA A 50 3.69 -19.16 14.04
C ALA A 50 4.49 -20.28 13.34
N SER A 51 4.07 -20.73 12.14
CA SER A 51 4.71 -21.86 11.45
C SER A 51 5.78 -21.41 10.44
N VAL A 52 5.57 -20.30 9.72
CA VAL A 52 6.47 -19.87 8.63
C VAL A 52 7.46 -18.81 9.11
N TYR A 53 7.03 -17.91 10.00
CA TYR A 53 7.80 -16.73 10.40
C TYR A 53 8.21 -16.72 11.88
N ALA A 54 8.08 -17.85 12.59
CA ALA A 54 8.52 -17.97 13.98
C ALA A 54 9.96 -17.48 14.19
N GLY A 55 10.14 -16.58 15.16
CA GLY A 55 11.45 -15.98 15.48
C GLY A 55 11.98 -14.97 14.46
N ARG A 56 11.26 -14.72 13.36
CA ARG A 56 11.65 -13.76 12.32
C ARG A 56 10.85 -12.46 12.38
N VAL A 57 9.69 -12.48 12.98
CA VAL A 57 8.79 -11.33 13.18
C VAL A 57 8.29 -11.31 14.62
N LYS A 58 8.04 -10.14 15.17
CA LYS A 58 7.34 -9.94 16.43
C LYS A 58 5.84 -9.92 16.14
N VAL A 59 5.07 -10.80 16.76
CA VAL A 59 3.62 -10.89 16.57
C VAL A 59 2.91 -10.30 17.79
N MET A 60 1.96 -9.40 17.53
CA MET A 60 1.05 -8.83 18.51
C MET A 60 -0.36 -9.25 18.12
N ALA A 61 -0.95 -10.21 18.85
CA ALA A 61 -2.32 -10.63 18.64
C ALA A 61 -3.26 -9.74 19.47
N ASN A 62 -4.04 -8.91 18.82
CA ASN A 62 -5.05 -8.09 19.46
C ASN A 62 -6.29 -8.93 19.76
N ASP A 63 -7.00 -8.60 20.83
CA ASP A 63 -8.21 -9.30 21.30
C ASP A 63 -9.48 -8.91 20.51
N GLU A 64 -9.42 -7.77 19.79
CA GLU A 64 -10.48 -7.29 18.89
C GLU A 64 -9.91 -6.54 17.68
N ASN A 65 -10.75 -6.24 16.70
CA ASN A 65 -10.38 -5.39 15.58
C ASN A 65 -10.47 -3.91 15.97
N TYR A 66 -9.34 -3.34 16.40
CA TYR A 66 -9.21 -1.94 16.79
C TYR A 66 -9.26 -0.94 15.62
N GLY A 67 -9.36 -1.41 14.38
CA GLY A 67 -9.25 -0.57 13.18
C GLY A 67 -7.80 -0.23 12.84
N PHE A 68 -7.63 0.62 11.82
CA PHE A 68 -6.31 0.91 11.27
C PHE A 68 -5.48 1.80 12.20
N SER A 69 -6.05 2.91 12.66
CA SER A 69 -5.31 3.91 13.45
C SER A 69 -4.84 3.34 14.79
N LYS A 70 -5.76 2.85 15.62
CA LYS A 70 -5.42 2.32 16.94
C LYS A 70 -4.55 1.07 16.84
N GLY A 71 -4.83 0.14 15.91
CA GLY A 71 -4.02 -1.06 15.73
C GLY A 71 -2.56 -0.74 15.37
N ASN A 72 -2.33 0.23 14.47
CA ASN A 72 -0.97 0.69 14.16
C ASN A 72 -0.32 1.42 15.33
N ASN A 73 -1.03 2.32 16.03
CA ASN A 73 -0.48 3.02 17.19
C ASN A 73 0.02 2.06 18.27
N LEU A 74 -0.75 1.02 18.57
CA LEU A 74 -0.36 -0.03 19.54
C LEU A 74 0.94 -0.73 19.08
N ALA A 75 1.06 -1.05 17.80
CA ALA A 75 2.26 -1.69 17.27
C ALA A 75 3.47 -0.75 17.24
N VAL A 76 3.26 0.53 16.90
CA VAL A 76 4.32 1.56 16.90
C VAL A 76 4.85 1.82 18.30
N ALA A 77 4.02 1.71 19.34
CA ALA A 77 4.46 1.84 20.74
C ALA A 77 5.51 0.79 21.13
N GLU A 78 5.50 -0.36 20.46
CA GLU A 78 6.44 -1.47 20.67
C GLU A 78 7.69 -1.40 19.76
N ALA A 79 7.73 -0.42 18.84
CA ALA A 79 8.81 -0.25 17.87
C ALA A 79 10.04 0.43 18.50
N GLN A 80 11.23 -0.18 18.24
CA GLN A 80 12.51 0.25 18.80
C GLN A 80 13.43 0.92 17.77
N GLY A 81 13.04 0.92 16.49
CA GLY A 81 13.81 1.51 15.41
C GLY A 81 13.85 3.04 15.49
N THR A 82 14.98 3.62 15.07
CA THR A 82 15.09 5.06 14.85
C THR A 82 14.14 5.52 13.76
N TYR A 83 14.02 4.72 12.71
CA TYR A 83 13.08 4.92 11.62
C TYR A 83 11.91 3.95 11.73
N LEU A 84 10.77 4.39 11.23
CA LEU A 84 9.51 3.66 11.22
C LEU A 84 9.00 3.55 9.78
N CYS A 85 8.52 2.37 9.40
CA CYS A 85 7.72 2.18 8.19
C CYS A 85 6.40 1.50 8.55
N ILE A 86 5.29 2.18 8.28
CA ILE A 86 3.96 1.59 8.33
C ILE A 86 3.65 1.03 6.96
N LEU A 87 3.29 -0.25 6.90
CA LEU A 87 3.12 -1.00 5.67
C LEU A 87 1.85 -1.84 5.71
N ASN A 88 1.07 -1.79 4.65
CA ASN A 88 -0.12 -2.64 4.53
C ASN A 88 0.27 -4.11 4.27
N PRO A 89 -0.51 -5.09 4.77
CA PRO A 89 -0.24 -6.52 4.60
C PRO A 89 -0.46 -7.02 3.17
N ASP A 90 -1.18 -6.26 2.34
CA ASP A 90 -1.44 -6.56 0.92
C ASP A 90 -0.48 -5.80 -0.02
N THR A 91 0.79 -5.66 0.39
CA THR A 91 1.85 -5.03 -0.40
C THR A 91 2.99 -6.00 -0.71
N LEU A 92 3.71 -5.73 -1.82
CA LEU A 92 5.03 -6.32 -2.10
C LEU A 92 6.03 -5.20 -2.30
N VAL A 93 7.15 -5.26 -1.62
CA VAL A 93 8.20 -4.24 -1.67
C VAL A 93 9.40 -4.70 -2.49
N GLY A 94 10.01 -3.79 -3.26
CA GLY A 94 11.25 -4.06 -3.97
C GLY A 94 12.43 -4.18 -2.99
N GLU A 95 13.48 -4.92 -3.41
CA GLU A 95 14.61 -5.30 -2.56
C GLU A 95 15.36 -4.10 -1.95
N LYS A 96 15.33 -2.92 -2.60
CA LYS A 96 16.09 -1.73 -2.17
C LYS A 96 15.23 -0.62 -1.55
N VAL A 97 13.91 -0.82 -1.43
CA VAL A 97 13.01 0.27 -1.04
C VAL A 97 13.37 0.88 0.32
N PHE A 98 13.71 0.05 1.31
CA PHE A 98 14.06 0.55 2.64
C PHE A 98 15.46 1.18 2.67
N GLU A 99 16.44 0.62 1.95
CA GLU A 99 17.77 1.21 1.80
C GLU A 99 17.69 2.62 1.18
N GLU A 100 16.84 2.80 0.16
CA GLU A 100 16.61 4.08 -0.51
C GLU A 100 15.87 5.09 0.38
N CYS A 101 14.88 4.63 1.15
CA CYS A 101 14.19 5.49 2.13
C CYS A 101 15.15 5.94 3.24
N LEU A 102 15.97 5.03 3.77
CA LEU A 102 16.99 5.35 4.78
C LEU A 102 18.04 6.31 4.23
N ALA A 103 18.53 6.07 3.01
CA ALA A 103 19.52 6.94 2.36
C ALA A 103 18.95 8.36 2.16
N PHE A 104 17.69 8.47 1.72
CA PHE A 104 17.01 9.75 1.58
C PHE A 104 16.78 10.43 2.93
N ALA A 105 16.31 9.70 3.95
CA ALA A 105 16.04 10.25 5.27
C ALA A 105 17.30 10.78 5.98
N ARG A 106 18.47 10.20 5.69
CA ARG A 106 19.76 10.65 6.24
C ARG A 106 20.31 11.90 5.53
N ARG A 107 19.93 12.15 4.27
CA ARG A 107 20.44 13.25 3.44
C ARG A 107 19.36 13.82 2.51
N PRO A 108 18.24 14.33 3.04
CA PRO A 108 17.15 14.80 2.20
C PRO A 108 17.50 16.02 1.35
N GLU A 109 18.47 16.84 1.78
CA GLU A 109 18.95 18.04 1.09
C GLU A 109 19.54 17.77 -0.30
N LEU A 110 20.03 16.54 -0.57
CA LEU A 110 20.64 16.19 -1.86
C LEU A 110 19.63 16.22 -3.03
N VAL A 111 18.33 16.18 -2.76
CA VAL A 111 17.29 16.15 -3.81
C VAL A 111 16.90 17.57 -4.25
N GLU A 112 16.89 18.54 -3.35
CA GLU A 112 16.42 19.90 -3.66
C GLU A 112 17.52 20.97 -3.56
N GLY A 113 18.75 20.61 -3.20
CA GLY A 113 19.85 21.58 -3.03
C GLY A 113 19.63 22.57 -1.88
N LYS A 114 18.72 22.27 -0.94
CA LYS A 114 18.46 23.07 0.25
C LYS A 114 19.41 22.70 1.36
N ALA A 115 19.83 23.70 2.14
CA ALA A 115 20.76 23.48 3.26
C ALA A 115 20.16 22.63 4.39
N THR A 116 18.84 22.66 4.58
CA THR A 116 18.12 21.88 5.60
C THR A 116 16.69 21.62 5.15
N ILE A 117 16.24 20.37 5.27
CA ILE A 117 14.85 19.96 5.09
C ILE A 117 14.36 19.40 6.41
N ASN A 118 13.22 19.90 6.89
CA ASN A 118 12.52 19.32 8.03
C ASN A 118 11.66 18.16 7.52
N LEU A 119 12.28 16.98 7.33
CA LEU A 119 11.68 15.84 6.70
C LEU A 119 10.53 15.28 7.55
N GLY A 120 9.36 15.13 6.93
CA GLY A 120 8.19 14.47 7.47
C GLY A 120 8.12 12.99 7.05
N PHE A 121 7.06 12.65 6.36
CA PHE A 121 6.85 11.29 5.86
C PHE A 121 7.39 11.11 4.45
N ILE A 122 7.83 9.88 4.16
CA ILE A 122 8.25 9.43 2.84
C ILE A 122 7.25 8.38 2.35
N GLY A 123 6.75 8.55 1.13
CA GLY A 123 5.96 7.55 0.40
C GLY A 123 6.64 7.12 -0.88
N THR A 124 6.12 6.08 -1.50
CA THR A 124 6.67 5.48 -2.72
C THR A 124 5.64 5.41 -3.84
N GLN A 125 6.08 5.07 -5.05
CA GLN A 125 5.18 4.79 -6.16
C GLN A 125 4.43 3.49 -5.91
N LEU A 126 3.11 3.59 -5.70
CA LEU A 126 2.28 2.40 -5.66
C LEU A 126 1.79 2.04 -7.07
N ILE A 127 1.86 0.75 -7.37
CA ILE A 127 1.23 0.13 -8.53
C ILE A 127 0.26 -0.95 -8.05
N ASP A 128 -0.80 -1.21 -8.80
CA ASP A 128 -1.72 -2.30 -8.45
C ASP A 128 -1.22 -3.67 -8.96
N GLY A 129 -1.96 -4.74 -8.67
CA GLY A 129 -1.63 -6.10 -9.11
C GLY A 129 -1.58 -6.29 -10.63
N THR A 130 -1.95 -5.28 -11.42
CA THR A 130 -1.82 -5.26 -12.89
C THR A 130 -0.64 -4.43 -13.38
N GLY A 131 0.14 -3.84 -12.48
CA GLY A 131 1.23 -2.92 -12.79
C GLY A 131 0.79 -1.48 -13.05
N ALA A 132 -0.51 -1.18 -13.00
CA ALA A 132 -1.02 0.17 -13.23
C ALA A 132 -0.70 1.09 -12.04
N TYR A 133 -0.25 2.30 -12.34
CA TYR A 133 0.02 3.33 -11.33
C TYR A 133 -1.22 3.66 -10.51
N LEU A 134 -1.06 3.76 -9.21
CA LEU A 134 -2.09 4.17 -8.26
C LEU A 134 -1.91 5.67 -7.92
N PRO A 135 -2.75 6.57 -8.48
CA PRO A 135 -2.56 8.02 -8.32
C PRO A 135 -2.69 8.49 -6.87
N GLU A 136 -3.31 7.71 -5.98
CA GLU A 136 -3.38 7.98 -4.55
C GLU A 136 -2.04 7.91 -3.82
N SER A 137 -0.97 7.42 -4.45
CA SER A 137 0.40 7.45 -3.92
C SER A 137 0.79 8.85 -3.44
N LYS A 138 0.27 9.87 -4.11
CA LYS A 138 0.46 11.29 -3.77
C LYS A 138 -0.79 12.09 -4.08
N ARG A 139 -1.20 12.92 -3.14
CA ARG A 139 -2.44 13.69 -3.21
C ARG A 139 -2.21 15.12 -2.70
N HIS A 140 -3.06 16.04 -3.16
CA HIS A 140 -3.22 17.33 -2.50
C HIS A 140 -4.05 17.21 -1.23
N ILE A 141 -3.92 18.21 -0.35
CA ILE A 141 -4.80 18.34 0.81
C ILE A 141 -6.25 18.41 0.30
N PRO A 142 -7.15 17.52 0.75
CA PRO A 142 -8.53 17.53 0.32
C PRO A 142 -9.33 18.64 1.02
N THR A 143 -9.03 19.90 0.69
CA THR A 143 -9.84 21.03 1.17
C THR A 143 -11.30 20.83 0.77
N PRO A 144 -12.29 21.47 1.43
CA PRO A 144 -13.71 21.36 1.09
C PRO A 144 -13.99 21.65 -0.40
N LYS A 145 -13.24 22.59 -1.00
CA LYS A 145 -13.31 22.89 -2.45
C LYS A 145 -12.84 21.73 -3.31
N VAL A 146 -11.68 21.14 -2.98
CA VAL A 146 -11.09 20.01 -3.71
C VAL A 146 -11.97 18.78 -3.61
N ALA A 147 -12.49 18.48 -2.43
CA ALA A 147 -13.40 17.36 -2.21
C ALA A 147 -14.70 17.51 -3.01
N ARG A 148 -15.32 18.69 -3.00
CA ARG A 148 -16.51 18.95 -3.79
C ARG A 148 -16.25 18.77 -5.28
N GLN A 149 -15.12 19.25 -5.81
CA GLN A 149 -14.73 19.03 -7.19
C GLN A 149 -14.59 17.54 -7.52
N LYS A 150 -13.93 16.76 -6.64
CA LYS A 150 -13.78 15.30 -6.79
C LYS A 150 -15.13 14.58 -6.81
N MET A 151 -16.07 14.97 -5.93
CA MET A 151 -17.42 14.40 -5.88
C MET A 151 -18.21 14.67 -7.17
N LEU A 152 -17.98 15.83 -7.81
CA LEU A 152 -18.54 16.20 -9.12
C LEU A 152 -17.79 15.57 -10.30
N GLY A 153 -16.81 14.69 -10.06
CA GLY A 153 -16.05 13.96 -11.08
C GLY A 153 -14.75 14.62 -11.52
N ASN A 154 -14.45 15.84 -11.07
CA ASN A 154 -13.19 16.52 -11.37
C ASN A 154 -12.13 16.12 -10.33
N LYS A 155 -11.21 15.23 -10.71
CA LYS A 155 -10.14 14.70 -9.84
C LYS A 155 -8.81 15.44 -9.99
N LYS A 156 -8.71 16.43 -10.89
CA LYS A 156 -7.44 17.09 -11.26
C LYS A 156 -6.76 17.70 -10.04
N ASN A 157 -7.50 18.38 -9.16
CA ASN A 157 -6.96 19.04 -7.98
C ASN A 157 -6.89 18.12 -6.74
N TYR A 158 -7.22 16.84 -6.87
CA TYR A 158 -7.13 15.88 -5.78
C TYR A 158 -5.84 15.06 -5.83
N TYR A 159 -5.39 14.65 -7.02
CA TYR A 159 -4.13 13.95 -7.18
C TYR A 159 -3.02 14.95 -7.49
N TYR A 160 -1.83 14.68 -6.95
CA TYR A 160 -0.67 15.54 -7.08
C TYR A 160 0.03 15.27 -8.41
N HIS A 161 -0.01 16.22 -9.35
CA HIS A 161 0.51 16.07 -10.71
C HIS A 161 1.83 16.83 -10.94
N GLU A 162 2.23 17.71 -10.01
CA GLU A 162 3.42 18.56 -10.12
C GLU A 162 4.73 17.78 -10.03
N VAL A 163 4.69 16.61 -9.41
CA VAL A 163 5.78 15.63 -9.42
C VAL A 163 5.39 14.48 -10.34
N ASP A 164 6.22 14.11 -11.33
CA ASP A 164 5.97 12.94 -12.17
C ASP A 164 5.92 11.66 -11.34
N GLN A 165 5.19 10.65 -11.84
CA GLN A 165 5.01 9.39 -11.09
C GLN A 165 6.33 8.65 -10.81
N ASN A 166 7.38 8.86 -11.63
CA ASN A 166 8.69 8.22 -11.47
C ASN A 166 9.76 9.15 -10.86
N GLN A 167 9.40 10.39 -10.51
CA GLN A 167 10.33 11.37 -9.93
C GLN A 167 10.19 11.44 -8.42
N ARG A 168 11.28 11.88 -7.76
CA ARG A 168 11.28 12.23 -6.34
C ARG A 168 10.85 13.68 -6.19
N GLY A 169 10.08 14.00 -5.15
CA GLY A 169 9.70 15.39 -4.89
C GLY A 169 8.81 15.55 -3.67
N LYS A 170 8.66 16.81 -3.25
CA LYS A 170 7.79 17.22 -2.17
C LYS A 170 6.33 17.05 -2.58
N VAL A 171 5.51 16.56 -1.66
CA VAL A 171 4.06 16.35 -1.84
C VAL A 171 3.30 16.70 -0.57
N ASP A 172 1.97 16.89 -0.69
CA ASP A 172 1.19 17.24 0.50
C ASP A 172 0.82 16.00 1.31
N VAL A 173 0.20 15.00 0.69
CA VAL A 173 -0.41 13.86 1.35
C VAL A 173 0.05 12.56 0.70
N LEU A 174 0.49 11.64 1.53
CA LEU A 174 0.86 10.26 1.18
C LEU A 174 -0.27 9.28 1.52
N VAL A 175 -0.17 8.05 1.06
CA VAL A 175 -1.14 6.99 1.35
C VAL A 175 -0.62 6.06 2.43
N GLY A 176 -1.51 5.65 3.35
CA GLY A 176 -1.17 4.81 4.49
C GLY A 176 -0.69 3.39 4.15
N ALA A 177 -0.72 2.99 2.88
CA ALA A 177 -0.22 1.67 2.46
C ALA A 177 1.31 1.54 2.56
N PHE A 178 2.05 2.64 2.49
CA PHE A 178 3.48 2.74 2.73
C PHE A 178 3.81 4.15 3.25
N MET A 179 4.14 4.27 4.52
CA MET A 179 4.56 5.53 5.15
C MET A 179 5.83 5.30 5.96
N PHE A 180 6.93 5.90 5.52
CA PHE A 180 8.23 5.83 6.19
C PHE A 180 8.57 7.20 6.82
N CYS A 181 9.16 7.23 8.03
CA CYS A 181 9.61 8.47 8.69
C CYS A 181 10.65 8.19 9.77
N ASP A 182 11.31 9.23 10.31
CA ASP A 182 11.92 9.15 11.63
C ASP A 182 10.81 8.93 12.65
N LYS A 183 10.99 7.98 13.60
CA LYS A 183 9.99 7.68 14.63
C LYS A 183 9.59 8.90 15.43
N LYS A 184 10.53 9.82 15.67
CA LYS A 184 10.27 11.10 16.37
C LYS A 184 9.24 11.97 15.65
N VAL A 185 9.21 11.94 14.31
CA VAL A 185 8.21 12.68 13.51
C VAL A 185 6.81 12.08 13.75
N TYR A 186 6.71 10.75 13.77
CA TYR A 186 5.45 10.08 14.08
C TYR A 186 4.95 10.43 15.49
N ASP A 187 5.85 10.36 16.48
CA ASP A 187 5.56 10.64 17.89
C ASP A 187 5.20 12.15 18.07
N ASP A 188 5.94 13.06 17.42
CA ASP A 188 5.66 14.49 17.45
C ASP A 188 4.30 14.83 16.81
N CYS A 189 3.92 14.12 15.75
CA CYS A 189 2.58 14.26 15.14
C CYS A 189 1.47 13.67 16.02
N GLY A 190 1.80 12.90 17.07
CA GLY A 190 0.85 12.23 17.95
C GLY A 190 0.32 10.90 17.40
N GLY A 191 1.00 10.34 16.40
CA GLY A 191 0.57 9.12 15.71
C GLY A 191 -0.69 9.30 14.86
N PHE A 192 -1.33 8.20 14.51
CA PHE A 192 -2.64 8.23 13.87
C PHE A 192 -3.73 8.68 14.86
N ASP A 193 -4.64 9.52 14.42
CA ASP A 193 -5.79 9.93 15.21
C ASP A 193 -6.80 8.77 15.30
N GLU A 194 -6.98 8.19 16.48
CA GLU A 194 -7.76 6.96 16.71
C GLU A 194 -9.27 7.13 16.48
N ARG A 195 -9.74 8.35 16.28
CA ARG A 195 -11.12 8.60 15.84
C ARG A 195 -11.39 8.06 14.43
N TYR A 196 -10.33 7.89 13.62
CA TYR A 196 -10.43 7.20 12.34
C TYR A 196 -10.28 5.70 12.56
N PHE A 197 -11.38 4.98 12.46
CA PHE A 197 -11.32 3.51 12.47
C PHE A 197 -10.57 2.98 11.24
N MET A 198 -10.84 3.58 10.08
CA MET A 198 -10.21 3.27 8.79
C MET A 198 -10.55 4.38 7.79
N TYR A 199 -9.62 4.73 6.93
CA TYR A 199 -9.65 5.82 5.93
C TYR A 199 -9.50 7.23 6.53
N GLY A 200 -8.73 8.05 5.83
CA GLY A 200 -8.51 9.45 6.19
C GLY A 200 -7.43 9.67 7.25
N GLU A 201 -7.04 8.64 7.99
CA GLU A 201 -5.94 8.70 8.96
C GLU A 201 -4.60 9.06 8.32
N ASP A 202 -4.35 8.60 7.10
CA ASP A 202 -3.16 8.91 6.31
C ASP A 202 -3.14 10.38 5.85
N ILE A 203 -4.31 10.90 5.47
CA ILE A 203 -4.51 12.30 5.13
C ILE A 203 -4.29 13.16 6.37
N ASP A 204 -4.89 12.77 7.49
CA ASP A 204 -4.79 13.47 8.76
C ASP A 204 -3.34 13.56 9.26
N LEU A 205 -2.64 12.42 9.27
CA LEU A 205 -1.25 12.36 9.72
C LEU A 205 -0.32 13.15 8.81
N SER A 206 -0.46 13.00 7.47
CA SER A 206 0.32 13.79 6.50
C SER A 206 0.09 15.29 6.67
N TYR A 207 -1.15 15.70 6.90
CA TYR A 207 -1.50 17.10 7.07
C TYR A 207 -1.05 17.64 8.44
N THR A 208 -1.13 16.84 9.50
CA THR A 208 -0.58 17.18 10.82
C THR A 208 0.91 17.49 10.73
N ALA A 209 1.68 16.67 10.00
CA ALA A 209 3.10 16.90 9.76
C ALA A 209 3.34 18.25 9.06
N LEU A 210 2.59 18.56 8.01
CA LEU A 210 2.69 19.87 7.32
C LEU A 210 2.38 21.04 8.25
N GLN A 211 1.35 20.91 9.12
CA GLN A 211 1.00 21.95 10.10
C GLN A 211 2.09 22.18 11.15
N LYS A 212 2.91 21.17 11.44
CA LYS A 212 4.08 21.25 12.33
C LYS A 212 5.35 21.72 11.62
N GLY A 213 5.27 22.02 10.32
CA GLY A 213 6.39 22.53 9.53
C GLY A 213 7.30 21.44 8.96
N TYR A 214 6.87 20.19 8.99
CA TYR A 214 7.53 19.10 8.26
C TYR A 214 7.19 19.14 6.78
N GLU A 215 8.01 18.49 5.96
CA GLU A 215 7.81 18.33 4.52
C GLU A 215 7.69 16.86 4.15
N ASN A 216 6.59 16.46 3.51
CA ASN A 216 6.40 15.08 3.04
C ASN A 216 6.99 14.90 1.64
N TYR A 217 7.60 13.74 1.40
CA TYR A 217 8.28 13.44 0.15
C TYR A 217 7.78 12.13 -0.47
N TYR A 218 7.81 12.11 -1.78
CA TYR A 218 7.48 10.97 -2.61
C TYR A 218 8.73 10.50 -3.36
N LEU A 219 9.07 9.21 -3.26
CA LEU A 219 10.14 8.57 -3.99
C LEU A 219 9.55 7.75 -5.15
N GLY A 220 9.30 8.41 -6.29
CA GLY A 220 8.62 7.81 -7.43
C GLY A 220 9.44 6.76 -8.17
N ASP A 221 10.76 6.73 -7.99
CA ASP A 221 11.65 5.71 -8.51
C ASP A 221 11.64 4.41 -7.69
N GLN A 222 11.03 4.42 -6.50
CA GLN A 222 10.83 3.25 -5.66
C GLN A 222 9.38 2.74 -5.81
N LYS A 223 9.23 1.51 -6.31
CA LYS A 223 7.91 0.92 -6.56
C LYS A 223 7.53 -0.08 -5.47
N VAL A 224 6.25 -0.07 -5.11
CA VAL A 224 5.62 -1.03 -4.21
C VAL A 224 4.31 -1.49 -4.86
N ILE A 225 4.08 -2.80 -4.94
CA ILE A 225 2.78 -3.32 -5.35
C ILE A 225 1.83 -3.20 -4.16
N HIS A 226 0.64 -2.68 -4.38
CA HIS A 226 -0.45 -2.67 -3.42
C HIS A 226 -1.68 -3.29 -4.08
N PHE A 227 -2.02 -4.52 -3.72
CA PHE A 227 -3.11 -5.27 -4.35
C PHE A 227 -4.47 -4.62 -4.13
N LYS A 228 -4.62 -3.91 -3.01
CA LYS A 228 -5.77 -3.07 -2.68
C LYS A 228 -7.11 -3.78 -2.57
N GLY A 229 -7.75 -3.59 -1.45
CA GLY A 229 -9.11 -4.09 -1.22
C GLY A 229 -9.19 -5.51 -0.66
N GLU A 230 -8.05 -6.11 -0.27
CA GLU A 230 -8.03 -7.47 0.28
C GLU A 230 -8.74 -7.55 1.64
N SER A 231 -8.54 -6.54 2.47
CA SER A 231 -9.20 -6.44 3.79
C SER A 231 -10.54 -5.72 3.77
N THR A 232 -11.01 -5.22 2.60
CA THR A 232 -12.19 -4.34 2.56
C THR A 232 -13.15 -4.65 1.42
N VAL A 233 -14.39 -5.01 1.77
CA VAL A 233 -15.51 -5.09 0.83
C VAL A 233 -16.12 -3.69 0.67
N LYS A 234 -16.31 -3.22 -0.57
CA LYS A 234 -16.92 -1.91 -0.87
C LYS A 234 -18.44 -1.97 -0.72
N ASP A 235 -18.89 -2.13 0.49
CA ASP A 235 -20.31 -2.15 0.89
C ASP A 235 -20.77 -0.81 1.49
N LYS A 236 -21.97 -0.80 2.06
CA LYS A 236 -22.53 0.36 2.74
C LYS A 236 -21.69 0.80 3.95
N VAL A 237 -21.09 -0.16 4.67
CA VAL A 237 -20.21 0.11 5.83
C VAL A 237 -18.93 0.81 5.37
N TYR A 238 -18.37 0.37 4.26
CA TYR A 238 -17.23 1.06 3.61
C TYR A 238 -17.56 2.53 3.34
N LEU A 239 -18.70 2.81 2.68
CA LEU A 239 -19.10 4.17 2.34
C LEU A 239 -19.30 5.04 3.59
N GLN A 240 -19.94 4.48 4.62
CA GLN A 240 -20.14 5.18 5.89
C GLN A 240 -18.80 5.54 6.57
N ARG A 241 -17.85 4.59 6.64
CA ARG A 241 -16.52 4.82 7.20
C ARG A 241 -15.75 5.86 6.39
N PHE A 242 -15.73 5.71 5.07
CA PHE A 242 -14.99 6.61 4.18
C PHE A 242 -15.51 8.06 4.27
N TYR A 243 -16.83 8.26 4.20
CA TYR A 243 -17.40 9.60 4.30
C TYR A 243 -17.40 10.14 5.72
N GLY A 244 -17.57 9.28 6.73
CA GLY A 244 -17.40 9.65 8.14
C GLY A 244 -16.02 10.19 8.46
N ALA A 245 -14.97 9.53 7.93
CA ALA A 245 -13.59 9.98 8.04
C ALA A 245 -13.37 11.36 7.41
N MET A 246 -13.97 11.62 6.24
CA MET A 246 -13.94 12.94 5.62
C MET A 246 -14.57 14.02 6.52
N GLY A 247 -15.69 13.69 7.17
CA GLY A 247 -16.36 14.57 8.14
C GLY A 247 -15.43 14.93 9.31
N LEU A 248 -14.77 13.91 9.91
CA LEU A 248 -13.79 14.10 10.99
C LEU A 248 -12.64 15.02 10.58
N PHE A 249 -12.09 14.83 9.37
CA PHE A 249 -11.03 15.65 8.84
C PHE A 249 -11.45 17.13 8.70
N TYR A 250 -12.65 17.38 8.16
CA TYR A 250 -13.13 18.74 8.01
C TYR A 250 -13.47 19.41 9.35
N ASP A 251 -14.08 18.68 10.27
CA ASP A 251 -14.36 19.20 11.60
C ASP A 251 -13.08 19.57 12.37
N LYS A 252 -11.99 18.84 12.14
CA LYS A 252 -10.69 19.09 12.78
C LYS A 252 -9.95 20.32 12.22
N TYR A 253 -9.96 20.50 10.90
CA TYR A 253 -9.05 21.44 10.25
C TYR A 253 -9.75 22.61 9.53
N PHE A 254 -11.03 22.51 9.23
CA PHE A 254 -11.73 23.52 8.46
C PHE A 254 -12.99 23.98 9.20
N LYS A 255 -13.05 25.29 9.48
CA LYS A 255 -14.28 25.88 10.02
C LYS A 255 -15.37 25.81 8.95
N GLN A 256 -16.42 25.02 9.19
CA GLN A 256 -17.60 24.95 8.34
C GLN A 256 -18.76 25.70 8.98
N SER A 257 -19.52 26.42 8.15
CA SER A 257 -20.79 26.95 8.63
C SER A 257 -21.78 25.78 8.85
N PRO A 258 -22.75 25.90 9.78
CA PRO A 258 -23.77 24.85 9.99
C PRO A 258 -24.54 24.49 8.72
N LEU A 259 -24.71 25.45 7.81
CA LEU A 259 -25.40 25.24 6.54
C LEU A 259 -24.56 24.39 5.56
N GLU A 260 -23.25 24.67 5.47
CA GLU A 260 -22.30 23.87 4.65
C GLU A 260 -22.20 22.44 5.15
N LYS A 261 -22.09 22.26 6.47
CA LYS A 261 -22.06 20.93 7.10
C LYS A 261 -23.33 20.13 6.74
N LYS A 262 -24.50 20.73 6.92
CA LYS A 262 -25.79 20.08 6.59
C LYS A 262 -25.90 19.73 5.10
N ALA A 263 -25.40 20.60 4.21
CA ALA A 263 -25.40 20.33 2.77
C ALA A 263 -24.48 19.14 2.40
N VAL A 264 -23.29 19.07 3.03
CA VAL A 264 -22.35 17.95 2.84
C VAL A 264 -22.95 16.66 3.39
N ASP A 265 -23.57 16.67 4.58
CA ASP A 265 -24.19 15.49 5.18
C ASP A 265 -25.34 14.95 4.31
N LEU A 266 -26.18 15.81 3.75
CA LEU A 266 -27.25 15.42 2.82
C LEU A 266 -26.68 14.80 1.52
N LEU A 267 -25.61 15.38 1.00
CA LEU A 267 -24.94 14.86 -0.19
C LEU A 267 -24.35 13.46 0.08
N ILE A 268 -23.70 13.28 1.23
CA ILE A 268 -23.14 12.00 1.68
C ILE A 268 -24.25 10.95 1.83
N GLN A 269 -25.37 11.30 2.48
CA GLN A 269 -26.51 10.39 2.61
C GLN A 269 -27.06 9.98 1.24
N GLY A 270 -27.14 10.89 0.28
CA GLY A 270 -27.54 10.60 -1.10
C GLY A 270 -26.58 9.61 -1.78
N LEU A 271 -25.26 9.77 -1.62
CA LEU A 271 -24.27 8.86 -2.19
C LEU A 271 -24.29 7.46 -1.56
N ILE A 272 -24.60 7.37 -0.27
CA ILE A 272 -24.76 6.09 0.44
C ILE A 272 -26.07 5.39 0.01
N ALA A 273 -27.13 6.16 -0.21
CA ALA A 273 -28.43 5.62 -0.62
C ALA A 273 -28.43 5.13 -2.09
N PHE A 274 -27.67 5.80 -2.95
CA PHE A 274 -27.60 5.49 -4.39
C PHE A 274 -26.14 5.25 -4.82
N PRO A 275 -25.54 4.11 -4.42
CA PRO A 275 -24.16 3.81 -4.80
C PRO A 275 -24.05 3.65 -6.32
N LYS A 276 -23.08 4.35 -6.92
CA LYS A 276 -22.79 4.17 -8.35
C LYS A 276 -22.29 2.74 -8.58
N SER A 277 -23.00 1.98 -9.40
CA SER A 277 -22.54 0.68 -9.88
C SER A 277 -21.24 0.86 -10.68
N THR A 278 -20.19 0.23 -10.24
CA THR A 278 -18.94 0.16 -11.00
C THR A 278 -19.03 -1.03 -11.94
N LYS A 279 -19.13 -0.80 -13.26
CA LYS A 279 -18.97 -1.88 -14.25
C LYS A 279 -17.57 -2.49 -14.08
N ASN A 280 -17.53 -3.80 -13.91
CA ASN A 280 -16.28 -4.54 -14.10
C ASN A 280 -15.84 -4.32 -15.55
N SER A 281 -14.58 -3.96 -15.74
CA SER A 281 -14.01 -3.98 -17.08
C SER A 281 -13.89 -5.45 -17.50
N ASP A 282 -14.62 -5.84 -18.55
CA ASP A 282 -14.40 -7.12 -19.21
C ASP A 282 -12.95 -7.17 -19.69
N ARG A 283 -12.11 -7.93 -18.99
CA ARG A 283 -10.78 -8.28 -19.50
C ARG A 283 -10.94 -9.54 -20.34
N ASN A 284 -10.20 -9.61 -21.45
CA ASN A 284 -10.18 -10.77 -22.33
C ASN A 284 -9.97 -12.07 -21.53
N GLU A 285 -10.58 -13.16 -21.94
CA GLU A 285 -10.35 -14.48 -21.35
C GLU A 285 -8.86 -14.85 -21.33
N VAL A 286 -8.42 -15.54 -20.27
CA VAL A 286 -7.06 -16.09 -20.20
C VAL A 286 -6.99 -17.30 -21.12
N THR A 287 -6.18 -17.21 -22.16
CA THR A 287 -5.97 -18.26 -23.14
C THR A 287 -4.71 -19.05 -22.89
N GLU A 288 -3.72 -18.47 -22.22
CA GLU A 288 -2.44 -19.08 -21.90
C GLU A 288 -1.91 -18.62 -20.54
N ILE A 289 -1.31 -19.54 -19.78
CA ILE A 289 -0.57 -19.26 -18.56
C ILE A 289 0.91 -19.48 -18.83
N VAL A 290 1.73 -18.51 -18.42
CA VAL A 290 3.18 -18.58 -18.55
C VAL A 290 3.81 -18.42 -17.18
N LEU A 291 4.61 -19.41 -16.78
CA LEU A 291 5.47 -19.34 -15.60
C LEU A 291 6.76 -18.62 -15.96
N VAL A 292 7.08 -17.56 -15.26
CA VAL A 292 8.38 -16.89 -15.39
C VAL A 292 9.23 -17.21 -14.18
N THR A 293 10.36 -17.88 -14.42
CA THR A 293 11.28 -18.38 -13.40
C THR A 293 12.70 -18.45 -13.94
N ASP A 294 13.68 -18.11 -13.12
CA ASP A 294 15.11 -18.33 -13.40
C ASP A 294 15.62 -19.65 -12.77
N ASP A 295 14.73 -20.44 -12.12
CA ASP A 295 15.02 -21.77 -11.62
C ASP A 295 14.77 -22.82 -12.74
N PRO A 296 15.85 -23.42 -13.33
CA PRO A 296 15.69 -24.36 -14.41
C PRO A 296 15.02 -25.69 -14.00
N THR A 297 14.90 -25.95 -12.71
CA THR A 297 14.30 -27.18 -12.18
C THR A 297 12.82 -27.03 -11.83
N TYR A 298 12.33 -25.78 -11.69
CA TYR A 298 10.93 -25.54 -11.35
C TYR A 298 10.05 -25.55 -12.60
N ARG A 299 9.08 -26.44 -12.62
CA ARG A 299 8.08 -26.57 -13.68
C ARG A 299 6.71 -26.80 -13.06
N LEU A 300 5.68 -26.31 -13.73
CA LEU A 300 4.28 -26.62 -13.45
C LEU A 300 3.72 -27.39 -14.63
N ASP A 301 2.93 -28.42 -14.34
CA ASP A 301 2.38 -29.29 -15.39
C ASP A 301 1.53 -28.46 -16.38
N LYS A 302 1.75 -28.72 -17.68
CA LYS A 302 1.05 -28.03 -18.80
C LYS A 302 1.21 -26.50 -18.85
N ILE A 303 2.16 -25.91 -18.13
CA ILE A 303 2.43 -24.47 -18.16
C ILE A 303 3.75 -24.21 -18.88
N THR A 304 3.73 -23.29 -19.85
CA THR A 304 4.94 -22.84 -20.55
C THR A 304 5.84 -22.06 -19.59
N CYS A 305 7.14 -22.40 -19.55
CA CYS A 305 8.12 -21.74 -18.71
C CYS A 305 9.03 -20.84 -19.54
N TRP A 306 9.22 -19.59 -19.10
CA TRP A 306 10.15 -18.62 -19.69
C TRP A 306 11.07 -18.05 -18.62
N SER A 307 12.27 -17.62 -19.03
CA SER A 307 13.05 -16.69 -18.23
C SER A 307 12.49 -15.26 -18.41
N LEU A 308 12.89 -14.35 -17.50
CA LEU A 308 12.50 -12.94 -17.62
C LEU A 308 13.00 -12.32 -18.95
N GLU A 309 14.16 -12.75 -19.46
CA GLU A 309 14.69 -12.30 -20.76
C GLU A 309 13.86 -12.79 -21.94
N GLN A 310 13.43 -14.05 -21.90
CA GLN A 310 12.58 -14.63 -22.94
C GLN A 310 11.19 -13.96 -22.98
N LEU A 311 10.71 -13.46 -21.86
CA LEU A 311 9.45 -12.73 -21.78
C LEU A 311 9.54 -11.35 -22.47
N LYS A 312 10.71 -10.68 -22.39
CA LYS A 312 10.93 -9.39 -23.06
C LYS A 312 10.85 -9.55 -24.57
N GLY A 313 9.96 -8.80 -25.19
CA GLY A 313 9.76 -8.82 -26.66
C GLY A 313 8.67 -9.77 -27.17
N LYS A 314 7.99 -10.49 -26.29
CA LYS A 314 6.80 -11.27 -26.67
C LYS A 314 5.54 -10.43 -26.47
N GLU A 315 4.77 -10.27 -27.53
CA GLU A 315 3.42 -9.72 -27.46
C GLU A 315 2.43 -10.88 -27.56
N ALA A 316 1.67 -11.12 -26.47
CA ALA A 316 0.63 -12.10 -26.47
C ALA A 316 -0.65 -11.54 -25.82
N ILE A 317 -1.78 -11.67 -26.53
CA ILE A 317 -3.10 -11.30 -26.01
C ILE A 317 -3.67 -12.48 -25.22
N GLY A 318 -4.26 -12.20 -24.04
CA GLY A 318 -4.88 -13.25 -23.23
C GLY A 318 -3.90 -14.06 -22.37
N VAL A 319 -2.64 -13.62 -22.25
CA VAL A 319 -1.64 -14.28 -21.40
C VAL A 319 -1.78 -13.85 -19.96
N GLN A 320 -1.74 -14.81 -19.04
CA GLN A 320 -1.54 -14.61 -17.61
C GLN A 320 -0.12 -15.02 -17.24
N ILE A 321 0.63 -14.10 -16.63
CA ILE A 321 2.02 -14.31 -16.23
C ILE A 321 2.07 -14.65 -14.74
N TRP A 322 2.73 -15.77 -14.44
CA TRP A 322 2.95 -16.24 -13.08
C TRP A 322 4.41 -16.04 -12.70
N TRP A 323 4.66 -15.19 -11.71
CA TRP A 323 6.00 -14.83 -11.23
C TRP A 323 6.47 -15.76 -10.13
N ASP A 324 7.57 -16.45 -10.32
CA ASP A 324 8.24 -17.22 -9.26
C ASP A 324 9.09 -16.32 -8.38
N LEU A 325 8.53 -15.87 -7.26
CA LEU A 325 9.21 -14.95 -6.33
C LEU A 325 10.47 -15.53 -5.68
N LYS A 326 10.62 -16.86 -5.68
CA LYS A 326 11.80 -17.52 -5.13
C LYS A 326 13.04 -17.28 -5.99
N SER A 327 12.89 -17.21 -7.31
CA SER A 327 14.00 -17.11 -8.27
C SER A 327 14.18 -15.70 -8.86
N LEU A 328 13.18 -14.82 -8.75
CA LEU A 328 13.17 -13.51 -9.40
C LEU A 328 13.27 -12.36 -8.38
N GLU A 329 13.80 -11.24 -8.84
CA GLU A 329 13.80 -9.99 -8.06
C GLU A 329 12.49 -9.21 -8.27
N LEU A 330 11.88 -8.78 -7.17
CA LEU A 330 10.64 -8.00 -7.20
C LEU A 330 10.79 -6.66 -7.92
N THR A 331 11.94 -6.01 -7.77
CA THR A 331 12.25 -4.76 -8.49
C THR A 331 12.20 -4.95 -10.00
N ALA A 332 12.72 -6.07 -10.52
CA ALA A 332 12.68 -6.39 -11.95
C ALA A 332 11.26 -6.72 -12.41
N ILE A 333 10.52 -7.49 -11.61
CA ILE A 333 9.09 -7.80 -11.85
C ILE A 333 8.27 -6.51 -11.92
N MET A 334 8.37 -5.63 -10.93
CA MET A 334 7.61 -4.37 -10.86
C MET A 334 7.91 -3.44 -12.03
N LYS A 335 9.19 -3.40 -12.45
CA LYS A 335 9.58 -2.65 -13.65
C LYS A 335 8.87 -3.19 -14.88
N TYR A 336 8.93 -4.50 -15.11
CA TYR A 336 8.25 -5.13 -16.24
C TYR A 336 6.73 -4.88 -16.21
N MET A 337 6.09 -5.08 -15.05
CA MET A 337 4.66 -4.88 -14.89
C MET A 337 4.21 -3.46 -15.19
N SER A 338 4.95 -2.45 -14.71
CA SER A 338 4.63 -1.03 -14.93
C SER A 338 4.74 -0.61 -16.40
N GLU A 339 5.55 -1.30 -17.19
CA GLU A 339 5.70 -1.11 -18.64
C GLU A 339 4.67 -1.94 -19.44
N ASN A 340 4.05 -2.95 -18.83
CA ASN A 340 3.21 -3.96 -19.51
C ASN A 340 1.86 -4.21 -18.80
N THR A 341 1.11 -3.16 -18.50
CA THR A 341 -0.16 -3.23 -17.73
C THR A 341 -1.32 -3.99 -18.41
N LYS A 342 -1.12 -4.48 -19.63
CA LYS A 342 -2.10 -5.24 -20.40
C LYS A 342 -2.26 -6.70 -19.97
N TYR A 343 -1.26 -7.25 -19.27
CA TYR A 343 -1.28 -8.63 -18.82
C TYR A 343 -1.99 -8.80 -17.47
N ARG A 344 -2.30 -10.05 -17.15
CA ARG A 344 -2.72 -10.48 -15.82
C ARG A 344 -1.53 -11.10 -15.12
N TYR A 345 -1.36 -10.81 -13.83
CA TYR A 345 -0.22 -11.28 -13.07
C TYR A 345 -0.66 -12.11 -11.86
N ARG A 346 0.12 -13.16 -11.56
CA ARG A 346 0.04 -13.91 -10.32
C ARG A 346 1.44 -14.05 -9.74
N PHE A 347 1.52 -14.09 -8.43
CA PHE A 347 2.77 -14.17 -7.68
C PHE A 347 2.76 -15.47 -6.91
N ILE A 348 3.71 -16.34 -7.22
CA ILE A 348 3.84 -17.65 -6.60
C ILE A 348 4.62 -17.49 -5.29
N ALA A 349 4.06 -18.04 -4.20
CA ALA A 349 4.68 -18.01 -2.88
C ALA A 349 6.04 -18.72 -2.85
N GLN A 350 6.86 -18.41 -1.83
CA GLN A 350 8.20 -19.00 -1.70
C GLN A 350 8.18 -20.54 -1.64
N LYS A 351 7.18 -21.12 -0.99
CA LYS A 351 6.98 -22.57 -0.90
C LYS A 351 6.44 -23.18 -2.19
N ARG A 352 5.98 -22.35 -3.13
CA ARG A 352 5.39 -22.76 -4.41
C ARG A 352 4.09 -23.57 -4.26
N ASP A 353 3.37 -23.38 -3.16
CA ASP A 353 2.14 -24.07 -2.80
C ASP A 353 0.87 -23.29 -3.15
N PHE A 354 1.00 -21.97 -3.35
CA PHE A 354 -0.08 -21.13 -3.84
C PHE A 354 0.45 -19.95 -4.65
N CYS A 355 -0.45 -19.29 -5.38
CA CYS A 355 -0.20 -17.99 -5.99
C CYS A 355 -1.32 -17.01 -5.68
N ILE A 356 -0.97 -15.73 -5.65
CA ILE A 356 -1.93 -14.63 -5.46
C ILE A 356 -1.85 -13.63 -6.62
N GLY A 357 -2.89 -12.83 -6.79
CA GLY A 357 -2.88 -11.67 -7.66
C GLY A 357 -4.24 -11.03 -7.78
N SER A 358 -4.27 -9.84 -8.34
CA SER A 358 -5.50 -9.10 -8.59
C SER A 358 -5.54 -8.62 -10.03
N ASP A 359 -6.69 -8.76 -10.67
CA ASP A 359 -6.91 -8.30 -12.04
C ASP A 359 -7.43 -6.87 -12.09
N SER A 360 -7.72 -6.25 -10.95
CA SER A 360 -8.12 -4.86 -10.86
C SER A 360 -7.94 -4.32 -9.44
N ASN A 361 -7.81 -3.00 -9.31
CA ASN A 361 -7.83 -2.31 -8.01
C ASN A 361 -9.24 -2.12 -7.43
N ARG A 362 -10.25 -2.82 -7.95
CA ARG A 362 -11.67 -2.68 -7.56
C ARG A 362 -12.28 -3.94 -7.03
N SER A 363 -11.68 -5.09 -7.30
CA SER A 363 -12.11 -6.41 -6.85
C SER A 363 -11.07 -6.99 -5.91
N ARG A 364 -11.50 -7.86 -5.03
CA ARG A 364 -10.61 -8.66 -4.19
C ARG A 364 -9.70 -9.51 -5.08
N GLY A 365 -8.46 -9.71 -4.64
CA GLY A 365 -7.51 -10.58 -5.34
C GLY A 365 -7.91 -12.06 -5.21
N GLU A 366 -7.28 -12.87 -6.03
CA GLU A 366 -7.47 -14.31 -6.08
C GLU A 366 -6.30 -15.00 -5.37
N VAL A 367 -6.61 -15.99 -4.55
CA VAL A 367 -5.64 -16.95 -4.01
C VAL A 367 -5.92 -18.29 -4.66
N LYS A 368 -4.92 -18.87 -5.33
CA LYS A 368 -5.02 -20.17 -6.00
C LYS A 368 -3.96 -21.10 -5.46
N HIS A 369 -4.38 -22.23 -4.88
CA HIS A 369 -3.48 -23.28 -4.45
C HIS A 369 -2.91 -24.02 -5.66
N LEU A 370 -1.61 -24.33 -5.60
CA LEU A 370 -0.87 -25.08 -6.60
C LEU A 370 -0.73 -26.52 -6.11
N GLN A 371 -0.95 -27.47 -7.02
CA GLN A 371 -0.78 -28.90 -6.75
C GLN A 371 0.59 -29.37 -7.18
#